data_521f5526fe88cc613e2ea380b4989364
#
_entry.id   521f5526fe88cc613e2ea380b4989364
#
_cell.length_a   1.000
_cell.length_b   1.000
_cell.length_c   1.000
_cell.angle_alpha   90.00
_cell.angle_beta   90.00
_cell.angle_gamma   90.00
#
_symmetry.space_group_name_H-M   'P 1'
#
loop_
_entity.id
_entity.type
_entity.pdbx_description
1 polymer ?
#
loop_
_entity_poly.entity_id
_entity_poly.type
_entity_poly.pdbx_seq_one_letter_code
_entity_poly.pdbx_strand_id
1 'polypeptide(L)'
;MRALPLLSLLIGSCMTVPALAANSSPEASEWLNKLAQAEQKQSYQGSFVYERNGSFSSHDIWHKVQGGKVSERLLQLDGAAQEIVRVDGKVECVSGALVSGVKTPPDAAPRVLDPLKLMGWYDLSLAGKSRVAGRDAVIVTLTPRDQHRYAFELHLDRRTGLPLRSLMLNDKGQLLERFQMTRLDTDDLPADEDLRASAACKPVEHRATTTQEAVAGWRSDWLPPGFELVNSSVRRDPARNSSVTSLMYDDGLARVSVFVEPVNDNSGIDTRVQLGPTVAVSRRLNTPKGKVLVTVVGEIPLGTAERIALSMRAQDAQARQ
;
A
#
# COMPACT_ATOMS: atom_id res chain seq x y z
N MET A 1 65.38 27.29 -45.51
CA MET A 1 65.15 26.89 -44.13
C MET A 1 63.74 26.37 -44.01
N ARG A 2 63.58 25.08 -43.82
CA ARG A 2 62.27 24.34 -43.96
C ARG A 2 61.62 24.22 -42.60
N ALA A 3 60.37 24.69 -42.46
CA ALA A 3 59.53 24.48 -41.28
C ALA A 3 58.70 23.24 -41.48
N LEU A 4 58.79 22.27 -40.54
CA LEU A 4 57.90 21.12 -40.46
C LEU A 4 56.57 21.48 -39.67
N PRO A 5 55.40 21.05 -40.09
CA PRO A 5 54.22 21.13 -39.26
C PRO A 5 54.11 19.94 -38.35
N LEU A 6 53.93 20.18 -37.04
CA LEU A 6 53.57 19.21 -36.02
C LEU A 6 52.09 18.84 -36.16
N LEU A 7 51.85 17.58 -36.49
CA LEU A 7 50.50 16.99 -36.55
C LEU A 7 50.10 16.53 -35.15
N SER A 8 49.23 17.27 -34.46
CA SER A 8 48.68 16.91 -33.15
C SER A 8 47.55 15.91 -33.30
N LEU A 9 47.82 14.67 -32.93
CA LEU A 9 46.81 13.58 -32.89
C LEU A 9 46.00 13.72 -31.59
N LEU A 10 44.78 14.25 -31.65
CA LEU A 10 43.79 14.24 -30.56
C LEU A 10 43.15 12.86 -30.48
N ILE A 11 43.64 12.04 -29.59
CA ILE A 11 43.00 10.77 -29.20
C ILE A 11 41.85 11.14 -28.25
N GLY A 12 40.61 11.19 -28.78
CA GLY A 12 39.38 11.30 -28.01
C GLY A 12 39.12 10.01 -27.21
N SER A 13 39.44 10.03 -25.92
CA SER A 13 39.10 8.96 -25.01
C SER A 13 37.60 9.01 -24.72
N CYS A 14 36.79 8.19 -25.41
CA CYS A 14 35.40 7.92 -25.03
C CYS A 14 35.40 7.16 -23.70
N MET A 15 35.24 7.89 -22.60
CA MET A 15 34.86 7.28 -21.33
C MET A 15 33.43 6.76 -21.44
N THR A 16 33.26 5.49 -21.74
CA THR A 16 32.00 4.77 -21.53
C THR A 16 31.82 4.64 -20.03
N VAL A 17 30.94 5.49 -19.45
CA VAL A 17 30.44 5.30 -18.10
C VAL A 17 29.57 4.05 -18.16
N PRO A 18 29.91 2.94 -17.46
CA PRO A 18 28.98 1.82 -17.39
C PRO A 18 27.71 2.31 -16.70
N ALA A 19 26.58 2.28 -17.40
CA ALA A 19 25.28 2.38 -16.77
C ALA A 19 25.19 1.20 -15.79
N LEU A 20 25.33 1.48 -14.50
CA LEU A 20 25.03 0.52 -13.45
C LEU A 20 23.53 0.21 -13.59
N ALA A 21 23.23 -0.89 -14.27
CA ALA A 21 21.92 -1.51 -14.16
C ALA A 21 21.76 -1.84 -12.67
N ALA A 22 20.85 -1.14 -12.00
CA ALA A 22 20.51 -1.41 -10.61
C ALA A 22 19.86 -2.79 -10.57
N ASN A 23 20.67 -3.83 -10.41
CA ASN A 23 20.18 -5.19 -10.20
C ASN A 23 19.75 -5.31 -8.74
N SER A 24 18.52 -5.77 -8.51
CA SER A 24 18.02 -6.10 -7.17
C SER A 24 19.01 -7.02 -6.46
N SER A 25 19.40 -6.65 -5.24
CA SER A 25 20.31 -7.46 -4.43
C SER A 25 19.62 -8.73 -3.96
N PRO A 26 20.18 -9.93 -4.20
CA PRO A 26 19.65 -11.17 -3.64
C PRO A 26 19.48 -11.11 -2.12
N GLU A 27 20.44 -10.52 -1.41
CA GLU A 27 20.37 -10.32 0.04
C GLU A 27 19.20 -9.43 0.46
N ALA A 28 18.87 -8.37 -0.28
CA ALA A 28 17.69 -7.53 0.02
C ALA A 28 16.40 -8.32 -0.15
N SER A 29 16.31 -9.18 -1.16
CA SER A 29 15.19 -10.11 -1.34
C SER A 29 15.06 -11.11 -0.19
N GLU A 30 16.18 -11.65 0.31
CA GLU A 30 16.19 -12.53 1.47
C GLU A 30 15.65 -11.83 2.73
N TRP A 31 16.00 -10.56 2.94
CA TRP A 31 15.46 -9.78 4.05
C TRP A 31 13.96 -9.53 3.93
N LEU A 32 13.43 -9.28 2.73
CA LEU A 32 11.97 -9.17 2.53
C LEU A 32 11.26 -10.51 2.73
N ASN A 33 11.87 -11.63 2.35
CA ASN A 33 11.36 -12.97 2.66
C ASN A 33 11.34 -13.21 4.17
N LYS A 34 12.38 -12.78 4.88
CA LYS A 34 12.45 -12.88 6.36
C LYS A 34 11.35 -12.04 7.01
N LEU A 35 11.10 -10.82 6.51
CA LEU A 35 9.98 -9.97 6.95
C LEU A 35 8.64 -10.67 6.77
N ALA A 36 8.34 -11.17 5.55
CA ALA A 36 7.08 -11.86 5.26
C ALA A 36 6.85 -13.08 6.16
N GLN A 37 7.91 -13.82 6.48
CA GLN A 37 7.83 -14.94 7.41
C GLN A 37 7.67 -14.50 8.87
N ALA A 38 8.33 -13.41 9.27
CA ALA A 38 8.25 -12.90 10.63
C ALA A 38 6.83 -12.47 11.00
N GLU A 39 6.15 -11.75 10.10
CA GLU A 39 4.76 -11.32 10.29
C GLU A 39 3.78 -12.49 10.48
N GLN A 40 4.08 -13.65 9.87
CA GLN A 40 3.21 -14.83 9.94
C GLN A 40 3.54 -15.79 11.09
N LYS A 41 4.77 -15.74 11.63
CA LYS A 41 5.27 -16.77 12.54
C LYS A 41 5.68 -16.25 13.90
N GLN A 42 5.91 -14.94 14.03
CA GLN A 42 6.44 -14.37 15.26
C GLN A 42 5.36 -13.69 16.08
N SER A 43 5.29 -14.03 17.38
CA SER A 43 4.50 -13.24 18.32
C SER A 43 5.36 -12.13 18.87
N TYR A 44 4.76 -10.96 19.06
CA TYR A 44 5.42 -9.79 19.64
C TYR A 44 4.41 -8.82 20.23
N GLN A 45 4.91 -7.94 21.07
CA GLN A 45 4.19 -6.78 21.56
C GLN A 45 5.11 -5.56 21.56
N GLY A 46 4.53 -4.37 21.51
CA GLY A 46 5.33 -3.17 21.48
C GLY A 46 4.52 -1.90 21.36
N SER A 47 5.26 -0.81 21.27
CA SER A 47 4.70 0.53 21.05
C SER A 47 5.38 1.15 19.84
N PHE A 48 4.64 1.93 19.08
CA PHE A 48 5.17 2.62 17.91
C PHE A 48 4.55 4.02 17.75
N VAL A 49 5.25 4.86 17.01
CA VAL A 49 4.76 6.14 16.52
C VAL A 49 4.47 6.00 15.04
N TYR A 50 3.33 6.54 14.64
CA TYR A 50 2.92 6.67 13.25
C TYR A 50 2.82 8.15 12.89
N GLU A 51 3.47 8.53 11.78
CA GLU A 51 3.45 9.88 11.24
C GLU A 51 2.87 9.86 9.83
N ARG A 52 1.87 10.69 9.60
CA ARG A 52 1.26 10.85 8.29
C ARG A 52 0.79 12.30 8.13
N ASN A 53 1.16 12.91 7.00
CA ASN A 53 0.78 14.28 6.70
C ASN A 53 1.10 15.28 7.83
N GLY A 54 2.27 15.12 8.47
CA GLY A 54 2.73 15.96 9.58
C GLY A 54 2.00 15.75 10.91
N SER A 55 1.05 14.81 10.98
CA SER A 55 0.38 14.41 12.21
C SER A 55 1.01 13.14 12.77
N PHE A 56 1.15 13.11 14.10
CA PHE A 56 1.71 11.98 14.83
C PHE A 56 0.64 11.31 15.68
N SER A 57 0.75 10.01 15.84
CA SER A 57 -0.02 9.23 16.80
C SER A 57 0.82 8.11 17.38
N SER A 58 0.60 7.79 18.66
CA SER A 58 1.27 6.72 19.39
C SER A 58 0.32 5.55 19.54
N HIS A 59 0.85 4.34 19.42
CA HIS A 59 0.06 3.12 19.44
C HIS A 59 0.75 2.03 20.23
N ASP A 60 -0.05 1.16 20.86
CA ASP A 60 0.38 -0.16 21.31
C ASP A 60 -0.13 -1.23 20.35
N ILE A 61 0.68 -2.26 20.17
CA ILE A 61 0.37 -3.43 19.36
C ILE A 61 0.66 -4.72 20.13
N TRP A 62 -0.27 -5.65 20.06
CA TRP A 62 -0.13 -7.04 20.49
C TRP A 62 -0.41 -7.93 19.30
N HIS A 63 0.54 -8.77 18.96
CA HIS A 63 0.47 -9.69 17.82
C HIS A 63 0.84 -11.09 18.29
N LYS A 64 -0.09 -12.02 18.22
CA LYS A 64 0.07 -13.39 18.70
C LYS A 64 -0.20 -14.39 17.58
N VAL A 65 0.77 -15.25 17.35
CA VAL A 65 0.66 -16.39 16.43
C VAL A 65 0.61 -17.67 17.26
N GLN A 66 -0.51 -18.38 17.19
CA GLN A 66 -0.72 -19.62 17.94
C GLN A 66 -1.54 -20.61 17.13
N GLY A 67 -1.00 -21.82 16.91
CA GLY A 67 -1.70 -22.88 16.17
C GLY A 67 -2.07 -22.50 14.71
N GLY A 68 -1.25 -21.65 14.08
CA GLY A 68 -1.50 -21.15 12.72
C GLY A 68 -2.51 -19.99 12.63
N LYS A 69 -3.07 -19.58 13.77
CA LYS A 69 -3.97 -18.43 13.88
C LYS A 69 -3.18 -17.18 14.29
N VAL A 70 -3.43 -16.07 13.63
CA VAL A 70 -2.87 -14.76 13.95
C VAL A 70 -3.94 -13.89 14.60
N SER A 71 -3.68 -13.43 15.83
CA SER A 71 -4.55 -12.51 16.56
C SER A 71 -3.78 -11.21 16.80
N GLU A 72 -4.41 -10.07 16.50
CA GLU A 72 -3.78 -8.77 16.62
C GLU A 72 -4.73 -7.76 17.25
N ARG A 73 -4.20 -6.95 18.15
CA ARG A 73 -4.87 -5.80 18.73
C ARG A 73 -3.99 -4.58 18.58
N LEU A 74 -4.56 -3.52 18.04
CA LEU A 74 -3.94 -2.21 17.89
C LEU A 74 -4.73 -1.19 18.70
N LEU A 75 -4.06 -0.43 19.56
CA LEU A 75 -4.66 0.60 20.40
C LEU A 75 -3.94 1.93 20.20
N GLN A 76 -4.67 2.97 19.79
CA GLN A 76 -4.15 4.33 19.75
C GLN A 76 -4.14 4.92 21.15
N LEU A 77 -3.02 5.53 21.54
CA LEU A 77 -2.80 6.08 22.88
C LEU A 77 -3.10 7.57 22.97
N ASP A 78 -3.03 8.29 21.86
CA ASP A 78 -3.22 9.74 21.81
C ASP A 78 -4.64 10.10 21.35
N GLY A 79 -5.20 11.16 21.94
CA GLY A 79 -6.52 11.65 21.57
C GLY A 79 -7.65 10.73 22.00
N ALA A 80 -8.69 10.63 21.20
CA ALA A 80 -9.78 9.69 21.45
C ALA A 80 -9.28 8.25 21.20
N ALA A 81 -9.46 7.37 22.18
CA ALA A 81 -9.05 5.97 22.08
C ALA A 81 -9.66 5.32 20.84
N GLN A 82 -8.80 4.77 19.99
CA GLN A 82 -9.19 4.02 18.81
C GLN A 82 -8.55 2.64 18.88
N GLU A 83 -9.36 1.63 18.68
CA GLU A 83 -8.95 0.24 18.80
C GLU A 83 -9.37 -0.53 17.55
N ILE A 84 -8.49 -1.42 17.11
CA ILE A 84 -8.76 -2.38 16.05
C ILE A 84 -8.34 -3.75 16.55
N VAL A 85 -9.23 -4.73 16.46
CA VAL A 85 -8.91 -6.14 16.71
C VAL A 85 -9.07 -6.90 15.40
N ARG A 86 -8.05 -7.71 15.07
CA ARG A 86 -8.02 -8.54 13.86
C ARG A 86 -7.74 -9.99 14.22
N VAL A 87 -8.30 -10.88 13.40
CA VAL A 87 -8.00 -12.31 13.41
C VAL A 87 -7.75 -12.76 11.99
N ASP A 88 -6.60 -13.38 11.74
CA ASP A 88 -6.16 -13.81 10.40
C ASP A 88 -6.28 -12.70 9.36
N GLY A 89 -5.89 -11.47 9.76
CA GLY A 89 -5.95 -10.26 8.93
C GLY A 89 -7.35 -9.66 8.75
N LYS A 90 -8.43 -10.31 9.23
CA LYS A 90 -9.80 -9.77 9.17
C LYS A 90 -10.08 -8.92 10.39
N VAL A 91 -10.69 -7.76 10.18
CA VAL A 91 -11.09 -6.85 11.28
C VAL A 91 -12.33 -7.41 11.96
N GLU A 92 -12.23 -7.83 13.21
CA GLU A 92 -13.36 -8.33 14.00
C GLU A 92 -14.16 -7.20 14.64
N CYS A 93 -13.46 -6.21 15.18
CA CYS A 93 -14.12 -5.03 15.74
C CYS A 93 -13.26 -3.77 15.65
N VAL A 94 -13.90 -2.61 15.77
CA VAL A 94 -13.28 -1.28 15.81
C VAL A 94 -13.94 -0.40 16.86
N SER A 95 -13.21 0.59 17.40
CA SER A 95 -13.75 1.63 18.27
C SER A 95 -13.37 3.04 17.81
N GLY A 96 -13.97 4.06 18.42
CA GLY A 96 -13.68 5.45 18.16
C GLY A 96 -14.17 5.94 16.79
N ALA A 97 -13.47 6.89 16.20
CA ALA A 97 -13.81 7.47 14.89
C ALA A 97 -13.79 6.43 13.75
N LEU A 98 -13.10 5.31 13.96
CA LEU A 98 -13.03 4.23 12.99
C LEU A 98 -14.38 3.54 12.77
N VAL A 99 -15.28 3.53 13.76
CA VAL A 99 -16.64 2.95 13.64
C VAL A 99 -17.41 3.58 12.49
N SER A 100 -17.23 4.89 12.25
CA SER A 100 -17.92 5.61 11.18
C SER A 100 -17.21 5.51 9.81
N GLY A 101 -15.91 5.20 9.81
CA GLY A 101 -15.05 5.25 8.63
C GLY A 101 -14.69 3.90 8.04
N VAL A 102 -14.66 2.84 8.84
CA VAL A 102 -14.30 1.49 8.38
C VAL A 102 -15.51 0.82 7.72
N LYS A 103 -15.85 1.32 6.55
CA LYS A 103 -16.46 0.44 5.54
C LYS A 103 -15.32 -0.31 4.88
N THR A 104 -14.63 -1.14 5.66
CA THR A 104 -13.64 -2.05 5.10
C THR A 104 -14.35 -2.89 4.05
N PRO A 105 -13.82 -3.00 2.82
CA PRO A 105 -14.31 -4.01 1.91
C PRO A 105 -14.21 -5.34 2.66
N PRO A 106 -15.28 -6.10 2.82
CA PRO A 106 -15.31 -7.28 3.69
C PRO A 106 -14.32 -8.37 3.29
N ASP A 107 -13.70 -8.26 2.13
CA ASP A 107 -12.88 -9.30 1.50
C ASP A 107 -11.51 -8.81 1.04
N ALA A 108 -10.95 -7.76 1.64
CA ALA A 108 -9.55 -7.48 1.41
C ALA A 108 -8.74 -8.64 2.01
N ALA A 109 -8.38 -9.62 1.19
CA ALA A 109 -7.46 -10.68 1.59
C ALA A 109 -6.23 -10.07 2.29
N PRO A 110 -5.73 -10.70 3.38
CA PRO A 110 -4.51 -10.23 4.02
C PRO A 110 -3.42 -10.12 2.96
N ARG A 111 -2.69 -9.01 2.97
CA ARG A 111 -1.57 -8.83 2.05
C ARG A 111 -0.47 -9.80 2.45
N VAL A 112 -0.11 -10.67 1.54
CA VAL A 112 1.10 -11.48 1.68
C VAL A 112 2.17 -10.78 0.87
N LEU A 113 3.23 -10.32 1.54
CA LEU A 113 4.38 -9.74 0.89
C LEU A 113 5.05 -10.81 0.02
N ASP A 114 5.12 -10.57 -1.29
CA ASP A 114 5.81 -11.42 -2.25
C ASP A 114 7.03 -10.69 -2.84
N PRO A 115 8.23 -10.94 -2.31
CA PRO A 115 9.44 -10.27 -2.77
C PRO A 115 9.76 -10.53 -4.25
N LEU A 116 9.42 -11.72 -4.79
CA LEU A 116 9.66 -12.02 -6.20
C LEU A 116 8.77 -11.17 -7.11
N LYS A 117 7.51 -10.98 -6.72
CA LYS A 117 6.60 -10.09 -7.44
C LYS A 117 7.10 -8.65 -7.38
N LEU A 118 7.54 -8.18 -6.21
CA LEU A 118 8.05 -6.82 -6.03
C LEU A 118 9.30 -6.53 -6.86
N MET A 119 10.19 -7.48 -7.04
CA MET A 119 11.38 -7.33 -7.89
C MET A 119 11.06 -7.02 -9.36
N GLY A 120 9.84 -7.27 -9.81
CA GLY A 120 9.36 -6.85 -11.13
C GLY A 120 9.25 -5.33 -11.27
N TRP A 121 8.95 -4.62 -10.17
CA TRP A 121 8.57 -3.21 -10.17
C TRP A 121 9.45 -2.31 -9.32
N TYR A 122 10.26 -2.89 -8.43
CA TYR A 122 11.18 -2.20 -7.55
C TYR A 122 12.60 -2.75 -7.70
N ASP A 123 13.57 -1.88 -7.59
CA ASP A 123 14.96 -2.24 -7.33
C ASP A 123 15.14 -2.36 -5.82
N LEU A 124 15.54 -3.55 -5.38
CA LEU A 124 15.78 -3.87 -3.97
C LEU A 124 17.25 -3.74 -3.65
N SER A 125 17.61 -2.99 -2.62
CA SER A 125 19.01 -2.87 -2.20
C SER A 125 19.17 -2.80 -0.69
N LEU A 126 20.38 -3.15 -0.20
CA LEU A 126 20.78 -2.93 1.18
C LEU A 126 21.45 -1.56 1.28
N ALA A 127 20.88 -0.67 2.09
CA ALA A 127 21.39 0.66 2.33
C ALA A 127 22.29 0.76 3.58
N GLY A 128 22.50 -0.36 4.30
CA GLY A 128 23.39 -0.41 5.45
C GLY A 128 22.73 -0.94 6.73
N LYS A 129 23.16 -0.41 7.87
CA LYS A 129 22.73 -0.81 9.20
C LYS A 129 22.26 0.40 9.99
N SER A 130 21.35 0.18 10.93
CA SER A 130 20.87 1.21 11.85
C SER A 130 20.53 0.61 13.21
N ARG A 131 20.06 1.46 14.11
CA ARG A 131 19.52 1.04 15.41
C ARG A 131 18.17 1.73 15.63
N VAL A 132 17.13 0.95 15.91
CA VAL A 132 15.77 1.44 16.16
C VAL A 132 15.21 0.72 17.39
N ALA A 133 14.54 1.43 18.29
CA ALA A 133 13.99 0.87 19.53
C ALA A 133 15.01 0.04 20.35
N GLY A 134 16.29 0.48 20.36
CA GLY A 134 17.36 -0.23 21.05
C GLY A 134 17.86 -1.49 20.34
N ARG A 135 17.38 -1.85 19.17
CA ARG A 135 17.65 -3.09 18.42
C ARG A 135 18.45 -2.80 17.15
N ASP A 136 19.36 -3.70 16.80
CA ASP A 136 20.12 -3.62 15.55
C ASP A 136 19.22 -3.92 14.35
N ALA A 137 19.32 -3.10 13.31
CA ALA A 137 18.52 -3.25 12.10
C ALA A 137 19.39 -3.26 10.84
N VAL A 138 18.86 -3.93 9.80
CA VAL A 138 19.33 -3.82 8.41
C VAL A 138 18.39 -2.88 7.67
N ILE A 139 18.96 -2.02 6.82
CA ILE A 139 18.17 -1.10 6.00
C ILE A 139 18.01 -1.71 4.62
N VAL A 140 16.76 -1.94 4.22
CA VAL A 140 16.36 -2.40 2.88
C VAL A 140 15.62 -1.27 2.20
N THR A 141 16.03 -0.91 1.00
CA THR A 141 15.33 0.09 0.18
C THR A 141 14.61 -0.58 -0.99
N LEU A 142 13.41 -0.09 -1.29
CA LEU A 142 12.61 -0.45 -2.44
C LEU A 142 12.45 0.82 -3.28
N THR A 143 13.22 0.91 -4.37
CA THR A 143 13.17 2.05 -5.29
C THR A 143 12.32 1.68 -6.49
N PRO A 144 11.22 2.42 -6.78
CA PRO A 144 10.39 2.12 -7.94
C PRO A 144 11.19 2.23 -9.25
N ARG A 145 10.91 1.34 -10.19
CA ARG A 145 11.45 1.39 -11.56
C ARG A 145 10.69 2.33 -12.48
N ASP A 146 9.57 2.88 -11.99
CA ASP A 146 8.72 3.81 -12.71
C ASP A 146 8.30 4.98 -11.81
N GLN A 147 7.58 5.94 -12.36
CA GLN A 147 7.08 7.13 -11.65
C GLN A 147 5.67 6.93 -11.05
N HIS A 148 5.19 5.70 -11.00
CA HIS A 148 3.80 5.39 -10.64
C HIS A 148 3.63 4.85 -9.22
N ARG A 149 4.74 4.79 -8.46
CA ARG A 149 4.83 4.22 -7.11
C ARG A 149 5.65 5.11 -6.20
N TYR A 150 5.49 4.91 -4.90
CA TYR A 150 6.36 5.51 -3.90
C TYR A 150 7.54 4.59 -3.57
N ALA A 151 8.64 5.18 -3.12
CA ALA A 151 9.80 4.45 -2.61
C ALA A 151 9.60 4.10 -1.13
N PHE A 152 10.25 3.02 -0.70
CA PHE A 152 10.25 2.61 0.71
C PHE A 152 11.67 2.41 1.23
N GLU A 153 11.87 2.77 2.51
CA GLU A 153 13.03 2.41 3.30
C GLU A 153 12.55 1.64 4.53
N LEU A 154 12.97 0.38 4.65
CA LEU A 154 12.58 -0.53 5.71
C LEU A 154 13.78 -0.80 6.62
N HIS A 155 13.62 -0.61 7.94
CA HIS A 155 14.61 -1.01 8.92
C HIS A 155 14.11 -2.29 9.59
N LEU A 156 14.72 -3.41 9.27
CA LEU A 156 14.31 -4.74 9.72
C LEU A 156 15.21 -5.22 10.85
N ASP A 157 14.62 -5.71 11.93
CA ASP A 157 15.32 -6.28 13.06
C ASP A 157 16.24 -7.42 12.60
N ARG A 158 17.51 -7.35 12.93
CA ARG A 158 18.49 -8.37 12.52
C ARG A 158 18.19 -9.75 13.10
N ARG A 159 17.63 -9.82 14.31
CA ARG A 159 17.31 -11.08 14.97
C ARG A 159 16.07 -11.72 14.36
N THR A 160 14.99 -10.98 14.25
CA THR A 160 13.66 -11.51 13.94
C THR A 160 13.18 -11.26 12.51
N GLY A 161 13.67 -10.21 11.84
CA GLY A 161 13.14 -9.74 10.56
C GLY A 161 11.92 -8.83 10.68
N LEU A 162 11.39 -8.60 11.88
CA LEU A 162 10.25 -7.71 12.11
C LEU A 162 10.57 -6.26 11.70
N PRO A 163 9.59 -5.48 11.22
CA PRO A 163 9.79 -4.10 10.84
C PRO A 163 9.93 -3.24 12.10
N LEU A 164 11.06 -2.55 12.23
CA LEU A 164 11.31 -1.57 13.30
C LEU A 164 11.00 -0.14 12.85
N ARG A 165 11.18 0.14 11.56
CA ARG A 165 10.84 1.41 10.93
C ARG A 165 10.50 1.18 9.47
N SER A 166 9.50 1.90 8.98
CA SER A 166 9.18 2.02 7.55
C SER A 166 9.02 3.49 7.20
N LEU A 167 9.66 3.92 6.14
CA LEU A 167 9.51 5.26 5.57
C LEU A 167 8.95 5.11 4.16
N MET A 168 7.91 5.86 3.84
CA MET A 168 7.40 6.00 2.49
C MET A 168 7.79 7.36 1.94
N LEU A 169 8.41 7.40 0.78
CA LEU A 169 9.01 8.58 0.18
C LEU A 169 8.43 8.84 -1.21
N ASN A 170 8.22 10.12 -1.55
CA ASN A 170 7.86 10.48 -2.91
C ASN A 170 9.09 10.47 -3.85
N ASP A 171 8.87 10.81 -5.12
CA ASP A 171 9.88 10.92 -6.18
C ASP A 171 10.99 11.94 -5.89
N LYS A 172 10.76 12.89 -4.96
CA LYS A 172 11.72 13.89 -4.50
C LYS A 172 12.43 13.48 -3.21
N GLY A 173 12.21 12.28 -2.71
CA GLY A 173 12.75 11.81 -1.43
C GLY A 173 12.10 12.45 -0.20
N GLN A 174 10.95 13.11 -0.35
CA GLN A 174 10.24 13.71 0.78
C GLN A 174 9.41 12.65 1.50
N LEU A 175 9.42 12.69 2.82
CA LEU A 175 8.68 11.78 3.68
C LEU A 175 7.16 12.01 3.53
N LEU A 176 6.43 10.95 3.21
CA LEU A 176 4.97 10.92 3.14
C LEU A 176 4.36 10.24 4.36
N GLU A 177 5.03 9.19 4.84
CA GLU A 177 4.58 8.38 5.96
C GLU A 177 5.76 7.75 6.68
N ARG A 178 5.64 7.62 8.01
CA ARG A 178 6.58 6.89 8.86
C ARG A 178 5.83 6.02 9.85
N PHE A 179 6.26 4.79 9.93
CA PHE A 179 6.05 3.90 11.05
C PHE A 179 7.37 3.72 11.78
N GLN A 180 7.39 3.78 13.11
CA GLN A 180 8.61 3.53 13.89
C GLN A 180 8.29 2.96 15.25
N MET A 181 8.80 1.75 15.52
CA MET A 181 8.76 1.17 16.86
C MET A 181 9.55 2.01 17.84
N THR A 182 8.98 2.25 19.01
CA THR A 182 9.65 2.85 20.17
C THR A 182 10.04 1.77 21.19
N ARG A 183 9.28 0.67 21.24
CA ARG A 183 9.56 -0.54 22.00
C ARG A 183 9.11 -1.76 21.21
N LEU A 184 9.91 -2.82 21.19
CA LEU A 184 9.54 -4.12 20.63
C LEU A 184 10.00 -5.22 21.59
N ASP A 185 9.05 -6.01 22.06
CA ASP A 185 9.26 -7.21 22.85
C ASP A 185 8.88 -8.44 22.03
N THR A 186 9.80 -9.38 21.93
CA THR A 186 9.64 -10.63 21.18
C THR A 186 9.93 -11.86 22.06
N ASP A 187 10.24 -11.65 23.32
CA ASP A 187 10.64 -12.68 24.26
C ASP A 187 9.46 -13.07 25.16
N ASP A 188 8.63 -12.09 25.54
CA ASP A 188 7.38 -12.33 26.25
C ASP A 188 6.20 -12.35 25.25
N LEU A 189 5.44 -13.45 25.26
CA LEU A 189 4.26 -13.58 24.40
C LEU A 189 3.12 -12.71 24.94
N PRO A 190 2.32 -12.05 24.06
CA PRO A 190 1.11 -11.36 24.49
C PRO A 190 0.17 -12.30 25.23
N ALA A 191 -0.32 -11.87 26.42
CA ALA A 191 -1.34 -12.60 27.14
C ALA A 191 -2.68 -12.56 26.40
N ASP A 192 -3.56 -13.53 26.64
CA ASP A 192 -4.88 -13.54 25.98
C ASP A 192 -5.73 -12.34 26.40
N GLU A 193 -5.49 -11.79 27.59
CA GLU A 193 -6.13 -10.57 28.10
C GLU A 193 -5.77 -9.36 27.26
N ASP A 194 -4.52 -9.24 26.81
CA ASP A 194 -4.01 -8.12 26.02
C ASP A 194 -4.67 -8.06 24.63
N LEU A 195 -5.11 -9.20 24.11
CA LEU A 195 -5.77 -9.35 22.83
C LEU A 195 -7.29 -9.18 22.90
N ARG A 196 -7.87 -9.06 24.10
CA ARG A 196 -9.32 -8.88 24.26
C ARG A 196 -9.74 -7.49 23.82
N ALA A 197 -10.81 -7.47 23.01
CA ALA A 197 -11.48 -6.24 22.64
C ALA A 197 -12.03 -5.52 23.88
N SER A 198 -11.90 -4.20 23.93
CA SER A 198 -12.57 -3.37 24.95
C SER A 198 -14.09 -3.37 24.75
N ALA A 199 -14.83 -2.99 25.78
CA ALA A 199 -16.29 -2.82 25.67
C ALA A 199 -16.71 -1.76 24.64
N ALA A 200 -15.83 -0.84 24.29
CA ALA A 200 -16.05 0.19 23.28
C ALA A 200 -15.88 -0.32 21.84
N CYS A 201 -15.23 -1.47 21.66
CA CYS A 201 -14.97 -2.08 20.35
C CYS A 201 -16.26 -2.64 19.76
N LYS A 202 -16.70 -2.09 18.63
CA LYS A 202 -17.94 -2.52 17.96
C LYS A 202 -17.62 -3.54 16.88
N PRO A 203 -18.33 -4.69 16.86
CA PRO A 203 -18.17 -5.69 15.82
C PRO A 203 -18.34 -5.11 14.43
N VAL A 204 -17.50 -5.53 13.49
CA VAL A 204 -17.64 -5.20 12.08
C VAL A 204 -18.46 -6.30 11.43
N GLU A 205 -19.63 -5.93 10.91
CA GLU A 205 -20.44 -6.86 10.13
C GLU A 205 -19.74 -7.18 8.80
N HIS A 206 -19.19 -8.37 8.71
CA HIS A 206 -18.74 -8.93 7.44
C HIS A 206 -19.98 -9.39 6.66
N ARG A 207 -20.60 -8.47 5.93
CA ARG A 207 -21.60 -8.91 4.95
C ARG A 207 -20.85 -9.75 3.92
N ALA A 208 -21.25 -11.03 3.83
CA ALA A 208 -20.86 -11.86 2.72
C ALA A 208 -21.19 -11.08 1.44
N THR A 209 -20.19 -10.54 0.81
CA THR A 209 -20.34 -10.02 -0.55
C THR A 209 -20.70 -11.26 -1.34
N THR A 210 -21.94 -11.33 -1.80
CA THR A 210 -22.27 -12.30 -2.83
C THR A 210 -21.23 -12.06 -3.90
N THR A 211 -20.29 -12.98 -4.02
CA THR A 211 -19.34 -13.06 -5.14
C THR A 211 -20.20 -13.31 -6.34
N GLN A 212 -20.89 -12.28 -6.76
CA GLN A 212 -21.49 -12.27 -8.08
C GLN A 212 -20.28 -12.20 -8.98
N GLU A 213 -20.09 -13.31 -9.71
CA GLU A 213 -19.08 -13.46 -10.73
C GLU A 213 -18.73 -12.12 -11.37
N ALA A 214 -17.45 -11.84 -11.46
CA ALA A 214 -16.85 -10.64 -11.96
C ALA A 214 -17.56 -10.10 -13.21
N VAL A 215 -18.59 -9.37 -13.03
CA VAL A 215 -19.10 -8.48 -14.05
C VAL A 215 -18.70 -7.09 -13.60
N ALA A 216 -17.43 -6.87 -13.57
CA ALA A 216 -17.00 -5.52 -13.74
C ALA A 216 -17.43 -5.15 -15.15
N GLY A 217 -18.57 -4.50 -15.31
CA GLY A 217 -18.90 -3.83 -16.58
C GLY A 217 -17.93 -2.69 -16.87
N TRP A 218 -16.77 -2.72 -16.23
CA TRP A 218 -15.71 -1.71 -16.30
C TRP A 218 -14.33 -2.36 -16.33
N ARG A 219 -13.40 -1.76 -17.07
CA ARG A 219 -11.98 -2.09 -17.08
C ARG A 219 -11.17 -0.81 -17.16
N SER A 220 -9.92 -0.86 -16.77
CA SER A 220 -8.94 0.17 -17.07
C SER A 220 -8.21 -0.20 -18.36
N ASP A 221 -8.15 0.72 -19.32
CA ASP A 221 -7.32 0.55 -20.53
C ASP A 221 -5.84 0.78 -20.24
N TRP A 222 -5.52 1.37 -19.09
CA TRP A 222 -4.16 1.58 -18.65
C TRP A 222 -4.04 1.42 -17.13
N LEU A 223 -3.08 0.63 -16.72
CA LEU A 223 -2.59 0.50 -15.34
C LEU A 223 -1.07 0.57 -15.37
N PRO A 224 -0.42 1.02 -14.29
CA PRO A 224 1.02 0.81 -14.16
C PRO A 224 1.34 -0.68 -14.26
N PRO A 225 2.48 -1.07 -14.85
CA PRO A 225 2.88 -2.47 -14.91
C PRO A 225 2.83 -3.14 -13.52
N GLY A 226 2.31 -4.36 -13.42
CA GLY A 226 2.22 -5.13 -12.17
C GLY A 226 0.98 -4.91 -11.34
N PHE A 227 0.17 -3.89 -11.62
CA PHE A 227 -1.15 -3.77 -11.00
C PHE A 227 -2.12 -4.75 -11.63
N GLU A 228 -2.70 -5.61 -10.82
CA GLU A 228 -3.67 -6.64 -11.22
C GLU A 228 -4.99 -6.41 -10.49
N LEU A 229 -6.10 -6.75 -11.14
CA LEU A 229 -7.41 -6.72 -10.49
C LEU A 229 -7.50 -7.87 -9.48
N VAL A 230 -7.59 -7.54 -8.20
CA VAL A 230 -7.66 -8.52 -7.10
C VAL A 230 -9.05 -8.67 -6.52
N ASN A 231 -9.92 -7.68 -6.72
CA ASN A 231 -11.32 -7.73 -6.28
C ASN A 231 -12.19 -6.82 -7.16
N SER A 232 -13.44 -7.25 -7.37
CA SER A 232 -14.47 -6.41 -7.98
C SER A 232 -15.81 -6.68 -7.32
N SER A 233 -16.59 -5.63 -7.09
CA SER A 233 -17.93 -5.73 -6.51
C SER A 233 -18.86 -4.65 -7.05
N VAL A 234 -20.15 -4.93 -7.02
CA VAL A 234 -21.21 -3.96 -7.34
C VAL A 234 -22.11 -3.82 -6.13
N ARG A 235 -22.22 -2.61 -5.61
CA ARG A 235 -23.13 -2.28 -4.51
C ARG A 235 -24.27 -1.42 -5.03
N ARG A 236 -25.50 -1.88 -4.81
CA ARG A 236 -26.69 -1.08 -5.11
C ARG A 236 -26.96 -0.11 -3.95
N ASP A 237 -27.19 1.16 -4.28
CA ASP A 237 -27.72 2.17 -3.36
C ASP A 237 -29.22 2.30 -3.60
N PRO A 238 -30.07 1.70 -2.71
CA PRO A 238 -31.52 1.75 -2.90
C PRO A 238 -32.11 3.16 -2.80
N ALA A 239 -31.47 4.03 -2.00
CA ALA A 239 -31.93 5.40 -1.79
C ALA A 239 -31.77 6.28 -3.03
N ARG A 240 -30.74 5.98 -3.86
CA ARG A 240 -30.46 6.72 -5.10
C ARG A 240 -30.83 5.94 -6.35
N ASN A 241 -31.36 4.73 -6.22
CA ASN A 241 -31.61 3.79 -7.32
C ASN A 241 -30.41 3.66 -8.28
N SER A 242 -29.22 3.70 -7.74
CA SER A 242 -27.97 3.64 -8.47
C SER A 242 -27.10 2.48 -8.00
N SER A 243 -26.13 2.11 -8.79
CA SER A 243 -25.13 1.10 -8.39
C SER A 243 -23.73 1.68 -8.49
N VAL A 244 -22.91 1.40 -7.48
CA VAL A 244 -21.49 1.74 -7.45
C VAL A 244 -20.71 0.47 -7.73
N THR A 245 -19.92 0.48 -8.82
CA THR A 245 -18.95 -0.57 -9.10
C THR A 245 -17.65 -0.21 -8.40
N SER A 246 -17.08 -1.16 -7.67
CA SER A 246 -15.78 -1.05 -7.02
C SER A 246 -14.82 -2.05 -7.64
N LEU A 247 -13.64 -1.58 -8.05
CA LEU A 247 -12.55 -2.38 -8.56
C LEU A 247 -11.34 -2.14 -7.69
N MET A 248 -10.64 -3.20 -7.29
CA MET A 248 -9.44 -3.12 -6.48
C MET A 248 -8.26 -3.71 -7.24
N TYR A 249 -7.24 -2.91 -7.42
CA TYR A 249 -5.98 -3.29 -8.07
C TYR A 249 -4.85 -3.31 -7.04
N ASP A 250 -3.91 -4.24 -7.19
CA ASP A 250 -2.80 -4.45 -6.25
C ASP A 250 -1.56 -4.90 -7.01
N ASP A 251 -0.38 -4.35 -6.68
CA ASP A 251 0.91 -4.73 -7.27
C ASP A 251 1.78 -5.57 -6.33
N GLY A 252 1.24 -5.92 -5.15
CA GLY A 252 1.93 -6.63 -4.06
C GLY A 252 2.36 -5.70 -2.91
N LEU A 253 2.42 -4.38 -3.13
CA LEU A 253 2.77 -3.39 -2.11
C LEU A 253 1.78 -2.22 -2.07
N ALA A 254 1.48 -1.63 -3.21
CA ALA A 254 0.50 -0.55 -3.35
C ALA A 254 -0.88 -1.09 -3.76
N ARG A 255 -1.93 -0.53 -3.18
CA ARG A 255 -3.33 -0.88 -3.49
C ARG A 255 -4.11 0.34 -3.94
N VAL A 256 -4.92 0.16 -4.98
CA VAL A 256 -5.75 1.21 -5.57
C VAL A 256 -7.18 0.71 -5.68
N SER A 257 -8.11 1.49 -5.15
CA SER A 257 -9.55 1.27 -5.31
C SER A 257 -10.11 2.26 -6.33
N VAL A 258 -10.87 1.74 -7.28
CA VAL A 258 -11.57 2.53 -8.29
C VAL A 258 -13.06 2.34 -8.11
N PHE A 259 -13.78 3.44 -7.91
CA PHE A 259 -15.23 3.47 -7.78
C PHE A 259 -15.82 4.11 -9.03
N VAL A 260 -16.83 3.48 -9.62
CA VAL A 260 -17.56 4.02 -10.76
C VAL A 260 -19.03 4.08 -10.40
N GLU A 261 -19.58 5.29 -10.44
CA GLU A 261 -20.98 5.56 -10.13
C GLU A 261 -21.65 6.40 -11.22
N PRO A 262 -22.91 6.11 -11.59
CA PRO A 262 -23.68 6.97 -12.48
C PRO A 262 -23.92 8.32 -11.80
N VAL A 263 -23.83 9.40 -12.59
CA VAL A 263 -24.08 10.77 -12.10
C VAL A 263 -25.04 11.49 -13.02
N ASN A 264 -25.86 12.35 -12.42
CA ASN A 264 -26.72 13.28 -13.16
C ASN A 264 -25.92 14.53 -13.52
N ASP A 265 -26.41 15.34 -14.46
CA ASP A 265 -25.73 16.52 -15.00
C ASP A 265 -25.25 17.53 -13.93
N ASN A 266 -25.93 17.60 -12.80
CA ASN A 266 -25.63 18.53 -11.71
C ASN A 266 -24.87 17.89 -10.52
N SER A 267 -24.54 16.60 -10.57
CA SER A 267 -23.86 15.90 -9.49
C SER A 267 -22.46 15.41 -9.91
N GLY A 268 -21.57 15.40 -8.94
CA GLY A 268 -20.18 14.95 -9.15
C GLY A 268 -19.27 16.07 -9.67
N ILE A 269 -18.26 16.38 -8.92
CA ILE A 269 -17.24 17.40 -9.25
C ILE A 269 -15.91 16.68 -9.43
N ASP A 270 -15.17 17.08 -10.45
CA ASP A 270 -13.78 16.66 -10.61
C ASP A 270 -12.98 17.15 -9.42
N THR A 271 -12.37 16.22 -8.69
CA THR A 271 -11.58 16.54 -7.49
C THR A 271 -10.20 15.94 -7.55
N ARG A 272 -9.29 16.55 -6.82
CA ARG A 272 -7.92 16.07 -6.60
C ARG A 272 -7.55 16.39 -5.16
N VAL A 273 -7.41 15.38 -4.35
CA VAL A 273 -7.04 15.51 -2.94
C VAL A 273 -5.86 14.59 -2.66
N GLN A 274 -4.90 15.08 -1.90
CA GLN A 274 -3.77 14.31 -1.39
C GLN A 274 -3.64 14.52 0.10
N LEU A 275 -3.58 13.42 0.85
CA LEU A 275 -3.40 13.37 2.29
C LEU A 275 -2.24 12.41 2.61
N GLY A 276 -1.03 12.98 2.74
CA GLY A 276 0.19 12.18 2.81
C GLY A 276 0.35 11.31 1.57
N PRO A 277 0.52 10.00 1.69
CA PRO A 277 0.64 9.10 0.54
C PRO A 277 -0.69 8.81 -0.15
N THR A 278 -1.83 8.96 0.52
CA THR A 278 -3.13 8.66 -0.05
C THR A 278 -3.61 9.79 -0.94
N VAL A 279 -3.99 9.44 -2.15
CA VAL A 279 -4.66 10.34 -3.08
C VAL A 279 -6.10 9.90 -3.32
N ALA A 280 -6.98 10.87 -3.56
CA ALA A 280 -8.32 10.65 -4.06
C ALA A 280 -8.55 11.57 -5.27
N VAL A 281 -8.80 10.97 -6.43
CA VAL A 281 -9.03 11.69 -7.68
C VAL A 281 -10.37 11.28 -8.25
N SER A 282 -11.25 12.23 -8.49
CA SER A 282 -12.53 12.00 -9.16
C SER A 282 -12.53 12.66 -10.53
N ARG A 283 -13.03 11.95 -11.54
CA ARG A 283 -13.18 12.43 -12.93
C ARG A 283 -14.53 12.01 -13.51
N ARG A 284 -15.20 12.95 -14.16
CA ARG A 284 -16.43 12.66 -14.91
C ARG A 284 -16.05 12.12 -16.28
N LEU A 285 -16.66 11.02 -16.66
CA LEU A 285 -16.50 10.41 -17.97
C LEU A 285 -17.86 10.33 -18.68
N ASN A 286 -17.87 10.59 -19.97
CA ASN A 286 -19.02 10.35 -20.82
C ASN A 286 -18.95 8.92 -21.37
N THR A 287 -20.03 8.19 -21.26
CA THR A 287 -20.14 6.82 -21.77
C THR A 287 -21.38 6.69 -22.65
N PRO A 288 -21.48 5.65 -23.49
CA PRO A 288 -22.70 5.40 -24.26
C PRO A 288 -23.96 5.22 -23.38
N LYS A 289 -23.78 4.84 -22.12
CA LYS A 289 -24.88 4.62 -21.15
C LYS A 289 -25.15 5.83 -20.25
N GLY A 290 -24.51 6.97 -20.51
CA GLY A 290 -24.66 8.19 -19.71
C GLY A 290 -23.35 8.62 -19.04
N LYS A 291 -23.43 9.64 -18.19
CA LYS A 291 -22.28 10.17 -17.45
C LYS A 291 -22.00 9.37 -16.19
N VAL A 292 -20.73 9.16 -15.89
CA VAL A 292 -20.27 8.51 -14.67
C VAL A 292 -19.20 9.34 -13.99
N LEU A 293 -19.12 9.22 -12.66
CA LEU A 293 -17.99 9.68 -11.85
C LEU A 293 -17.10 8.49 -11.56
N VAL A 294 -15.84 8.61 -11.94
CA VAL A 294 -14.79 7.65 -11.58
C VAL A 294 -13.95 8.25 -10.47
N THR A 295 -13.94 7.60 -9.32
CA THR A 295 -13.10 7.99 -8.18
C THR A 295 -12.03 6.95 -7.93
N VAL A 296 -10.78 7.37 -7.96
CA VAL A 296 -9.59 6.54 -7.67
C VAL A 296 -9.04 6.94 -6.33
N VAL A 297 -8.88 5.97 -5.42
CA VAL A 297 -8.30 6.16 -4.09
C VAL A 297 -7.17 5.16 -3.88
N GLY A 298 -5.99 5.63 -3.48
CA GLY A 298 -4.86 4.74 -3.24
C GLY A 298 -3.60 5.45 -2.77
N GLU A 299 -2.59 4.66 -2.41
CA GLU A 299 -1.26 5.15 -2.01
C GLU A 299 -0.32 5.11 -3.23
N ILE A 300 -0.60 5.99 -4.17
CA ILE A 300 0.13 6.15 -5.43
C ILE A 300 0.28 7.64 -5.76
N PRO A 301 1.21 8.04 -6.62
CA PRO A 301 1.33 9.43 -7.07
C PRO A 301 0.03 9.96 -7.71
N LEU A 302 -0.26 11.23 -7.45
CA LEU A 302 -1.50 11.88 -7.89
C LEU A 302 -1.76 11.77 -9.41
N GLY A 303 -0.70 11.96 -10.22
CA GLY A 303 -0.78 11.83 -11.67
C GLY A 303 -1.13 10.40 -12.14
N THR A 304 -0.68 9.40 -11.39
CA THR A 304 -1.01 7.99 -11.65
C THR A 304 -2.49 7.73 -11.39
N ALA A 305 -3.02 8.20 -10.25
CA ALA A 305 -4.44 8.08 -9.94
C ALA A 305 -5.32 8.76 -10.99
N GLU A 306 -4.91 9.94 -11.45
CA GLU A 306 -5.62 10.67 -12.50
C GLU A 306 -5.62 9.91 -13.84
N ARG A 307 -4.47 9.37 -14.23
CA ARG A 307 -4.37 8.58 -15.46
C ARG A 307 -5.22 7.30 -15.40
N ILE A 308 -5.27 6.62 -14.26
CA ILE A 308 -6.15 5.47 -14.05
C ILE A 308 -7.61 5.92 -14.21
N ALA A 309 -8.04 7.01 -13.55
CA ALA A 309 -9.41 7.50 -13.63
C ALA A 309 -9.83 7.79 -15.08
N LEU A 310 -8.97 8.44 -15.86
CA LEU A 310 -9.22 8.79 -17.26
C LEU A 310 -9.19 7.60 -18.21
N SER A 311 -8.54 6.49 -17.83
CA SER A 311 -8.42 5.28 -18.63
C SER A 311 -9.58 4.29 -18.46
N MET A 312 -10.51 4.57 -17.54
CA MET A 312 -11.65 3.68 -17.29
C MET A 312 -12.59 3.62 -18.47
N ARG A 313 -13.02 2.43 -18.86
CA ARG A 313 -13.96 2.14 -19.94
C ARG A 313 -15.04 1.17 -19.51
N ALA A 314 -16.26 1.41 -19.99
CA ALA A 314 -17.31 0.44 -19.90
C ALA A 314 -16.98 -0.78 -20.79
N GLN A 315 -17.17 -1.97 -20.27
CA GLN A 315 -17.10 -3.20 -21.07
C GLN A 315 -18.48 -3.44 -21.68
N ASP A 316 -18.54 -3.64 -22.98
CA ASP A 316 -19.74 -4.09 -23.65
C ASP A 316 -19.98 -5.56 -23.32
N ALA A 317 -21.22 -5.91 -22.98
CA ALA A 317 -21.61 -7.29 -22.63
C ALA A 317 -21.44 -8.31 -23.78
N GLN A 318 -21.05 -7.86 -24.97
CA GLN A 318 -20.97 -8.67 -26.20
C GLN A 318 -19.58 -9.24 -26.54
N ALA A 319 -18.54 -8.97 -25.75
CA ALA A 319 -17.18 -9.46 -26.06
C ALA A 319 -16.86 -10.85 -25.45
N ARG A 320 -17.88 -11.66 -25.09
CA ARG A 320 -17.72 -13.04 -24.66
C ARG A 320 -18.51 -13.97 -25.59
N GLN A 321 -18.03 -14.16 -26.79
CA GLN A 321 -18.30 -15.33 -27.61
C GLN A 321 -17.00 -15.99 -28.05
#